data_e1a02816166f35870fce6c9891af068a
#
_entry.id   e1a02816166f35870fce6c9891af068a
#
_cell.length_a   1.000
_cell.length_b   1.000
_cell.length_c   1.000
_cell.angle_alpha   90.00
_cell.angle_beta   90.00
_cell.angle_gamma   90.00
#
_symmetry.space_group_name_H-M   'P 1'
#
loop_
_entity.id
_entity.type
_entity.pdbx_description
1 polymer ?
#
loop_
_entity_poly.entity_id
_entity_poly.type
_entity_poly.pdbx_seq_one_letter_code
_entity_poly.pdbx_strand_id
1 'polypeptide(L)'
;MIVLKWFIGLIAFAAAVGAQNPPLKPGLYATFQTSDGAIIARLYEKDTPIAVRNFVALAQGTKPWKDPKTGAMVKRPLYDNLTFHRVLPGVMIQAGDPTATGSHNCGITIPDEFLPGLRFDRAGRLAVANTGAPDSGGCQFFITTDVMPQWSGKYTIFGEVVSGVDVADKISRARVQGDRPVDPVKLIGVTIERISPAPKK
;
A
#
# COMPACT_ATOMS: atom_id res chain seq x y z
N MET A 1 -49.19 -22.83 -44.91
CA MET A 1 -47.75 -22.97 -44.67
C MET A 1 -47.19 -21.63 -44.28
N ILE A 2 -46.99 -21.40 -42.96
CA ILE A 2 -46.50 -20.13 -42.43
C ILE A 2 -45.02 -20.38 -42.08
N VAL A 3 -44.12 -19.66 -42.75
CA VAL A 3 -42.67 -19.77 -42.51
C VAL A 3 -42.31 -18.69 -41.46
N LEU A 4 -41.97 -19.11 -40.25
CA LEU A 4 -41.52 -18.30 -39.15
C LEU A 4 -40.03 -18.03 -39.31
N LYS A 5 -39.65 -16.76 -39.65
CA LYS A 5 -38.25 -16.31 -39.71
C LYS A 5 -37.76 -15.96 -38.29
N TRP A 6 -36.78 -16.73 -37.82
CA TRP A 6 -36.04 -16.44 -36.61
C TRP A 6 -35.02 -15.32 -36.91
N PHE A 7 -35.17 -14.14 -36.27
CA PHE A 7 -34.13 -13.14 -36.22
C PHE A 7 -33.19 -13.44 -35.04
N ILE A 8 -31.96 -13.89 -35.35
CA ILE A 8 -30.89 -14.01 -34.38
C ILE A 8 -30.27 -12.59 -34.20
N GLY A 9 -30.63 -11.94 -33.11
CA GLY A 9 -30.00 -10.66 -32.73
C GLY A 9 -28.58 -10.92 -32.22
N LEU A 10 -27.60 -10.47 -32.97
CA LEU A 10 -26.18 -10.48 -32.56
C LEU A 10 -26.00 -9.36 -31.51
N ILE A 11 -25.95 -9.72 -30.22
CA ILE A 11 -25.58 -8.77 -29.16
C ILE A 11 -24.07 -8.63 -29.21
N ALA A 12 -23.61 -7.51 -29.78
CA ALA A 12 -22.22 -7.12 -29.72
C ALA A 12 -21.87 -6.73 -28.27
N PHE A 13 -21.12 -7.56 -27.57
CA PHE A 13 -20.52 -7.23 -26.27
C PHE A 13 -19.40 -6.22 -26.54
N ALA A 14 -19.69 -4.95 -26.33
CA ALA A 14 -18.66 -3.92 -26.32
C ALA A 14 -17.78 -4.15 -25.09
N ALA A 15 -16.60 -4.75 -25.29
CA ALA A 15 -15.55 -4.81 -24.28
C ALA A 15 -15.15 -3.38 -23.94
N ALA A 16 -15.45 -2.94 -22.73
CA ALA A 16 -14.94 -1.68 -22.20
C ALA A 16 -13.40 -1.78 -22.21
N VAL A 17 -12.75 -1.05 -23.08
CA VAL A 17 -11.30 -0.85 -23.09
C VAL A 17 -11.00 -0.02 -21.84
N GLY A 18 -10.76 -0.70 -20.70
CA GLY A 18 -10.22 -0.08 -19.51
C GLY A 18 -8.87 0.55 -19.86
N ALA A 19 -8.64 1.79 -19.44
CA ALA A 19 -7.38 2.48 -19.62
C ALA A 19 -6.24 1.57 -19.13
N GLN A 20 -5.46 1.01 -20.05
CA GLN A 20 -4.33 0.16 -19.71
C GLN A 20 -3.25 1.08 -19.11
N ASN A 21 -2.97 0.90 -17.83
CA ASN A 21 -1.80 1.52 -17.22
C ASN A 21 -0.55 1.16 -18.04
N PRO A 22 0.38 2.09 -18.26
CA PRO A 22 1.61 1.77 -18.98
C PRO A 22 2.33 0.59 -18.30
N PRO A 23 3.01 -0.27 -19.09
CA PRO A 23 3.68 -1.44 -18.52
C PRO A 23 4.68 -1.02 -17.44
N LEU A 24 4.66 -1.73 -16.31
CA LEU A 24 5.56 -1.46 -15.20
C LEU A 24 7.02 -1.69 -15.63
N LYS A 25 7.91 -0.77 -15.25
CA LYS A 25 9.37 -0.91 -15.45
C LYS A 25 9.92 -2.06 -14.60
N PRO A 26 11.08 -2.67 -14.97
CA PRO A 26 11.73 -3.66 -14.11
C PRO A 26 11.95 -3.13 -12.69
N GLY A 27 11.62 -3.95 -11.68
CA GLY A 27 11.68 -3.56 -10.28
C GLY A 27 10.89 -4.47 -9.36
N LEU A 28 10.90 -4.16 -8.08
CA LEU A 28 10.08 -4.81 -7.05
C LEU A 28 8.85 -3.95 -6.76
N TYR A 29 7.69 -4.58 -6.72
CA TYR A 29 6.41 -3.89 -6.56
C TYR A 29 5.58 -4.51 -5.45
N ALA A 30 4.78 -3.66 -4.80
CA ALA A 30 3.72 -4.05 -3.89
C ALA A 30 2.37 -3.60 -4.45
N THR A 31 1.40 -4.51 -4.50
CA THR A 31 0.02 -4.19 -4.82
C THR A 31 -0.81 -4.29 -3.55
N PHE A 32 -1.34 -3.16 -3.10
CA PHE A 32 -2.28 -3.06 -1.99
C PHE A 32 -3.69 -3.24 -2.54
N GLN A 33 -4.32 -4.37 -2.24
CA GLN A 33 -5.72 -4.61 -2.56
C GLN A 33 -6.58 -3.97 -1.48
N THR A 34 -7.37 -2.98 -1.83
CA THR A 34 -8.27 -2.30 -0.89
C THR A 34 -9.73 -2.48 -1.28
N SER A 35 -10.66 -2.21 -0.37
CA SER A 35 -12.10 -2.20 -0.69
C SER A 35 -12.49 -1.11 -1.70
N ASP A 36 -11.63 -0.11 -1.90
CA ASP A 36 -11.88 1.05 -2.76
C ASP A 36 -11.14 0.99 -4.10
N GLY A 37 -10.31 -0.04 -4.30
CA GLY A 37 -9.49 -0.24 -5.50
C GLY A 37 -8.07 -0.68 -5.17
N ALA A 38 -7.27 -0.92 -6.20
CA ALA A 38 -5.88 -1.32 -6.05
C ALA A 38 -4.94 -0.10 -6.06
N ILE A 39 -3.89 -0.15 -5.22
CA ILE A 39 -2.79 0.81 -5.21
C ILE A 39 -1.51 0.04 -5.49
N ILE A 40 -0.75 0.42 -6.52
CA ILE A 40 0.49 -0.24 -6.90
C ILE A 40 1.66 0.68 -6.59
N ALA A 41 2.62 0.22 -5.79
CA ALA A 41 3.82 0.95 -5.45
C ALA A 41 5.09 0.22 -5.89
N ARG A 42 6.05 0.98 -6.45
CA ARG A 42 7.42 0.52 -6.66
C ARG A 42 8.18 0.63 -5.36
N LEU A 43 8.93 -0.42 -4.98
CA LEU A 43 9.73 -0.46 -3.76
C LEU A 43 11.19 -0.10 -4.06
N TYR A 44 11.81 0.68 -3.17
CA TYR A 44 13.17 1.18 -3.30
C TYR A 44 14.18 0.25 -2.63
N GLU A 45 14.23 -1.02 -3.10
CA GLU A 45 15.04 -2.09 -2.50
C GLU A 45 16.54 -1.83 -2.45
N LYS A 46 17.05 -0.92 -3.30
CA LYS A 46 18.47 -0.53 -3.33
C LYS A 46 18.77 0.65 -2.42
N ASP A 47 17.80 1.56 -2.28
CA ASP A 47 17.98 2.80 -1.53
C ASP A 47 17.66 2.60 -0.05
N THR A 48 16.55 1.92 0.28
CA THR A 48 16.11 1.65 1.66
C THR A 48 15.90 0.15 1.88
N PRO A 49 16.98 -0.65 1.82
CA PRO A 49 16.91 -2.11 1.82
C PRO A 49 16.36 -2.71 3.11
N ILE A 50 16.54 -2.06 4.27
CA ILE A 50 16.06 -2.58 5.56
C ILE A 50 14.55 -2.46 5.63
N ALA A 51 14.01 -1.26 5.32
CA ALA A 51 12.59 -1.00 5.29
C ALA A 51 11.87 -1.89 4.27
N VAL A 52 12.42 -2.00 3.04
CA VAL A 52 11.83 -2.84 2.00
C VAL A 52 11.84 -4.31 2.41
N ARG A 53 12.96 -4.86 2.90
CA ARG A 53 13.00 -6.26 3.37
C ARG A 53 12.03 -6.53 4.51
N ASN A 54 11.92 -5.60 5.46
CA ASN A 54 10.97 -5.71 6.57
C ASN A 54 9.53 -5.77 6.05
N PHE A 55 9.14 -4.82 5.22
CA PHE A 55 7.80 -4.72 4.64
C PHE A 55 7.45 -5.97 3.81
N VAL A 56 8.33 -6.37 2.89
CA VAL A 56 8.14 -7.55 2.04
C VAL A 56 7.99 -8.82 2.87
N ALA A 57 8.84 -9.02 3.86
CA ALA A 57 8.81 -10.20 4.69
C ALA A 57 7.55 -10.28 5.57
N LEU A 58 7.01 -9.14 6.01
CA LEU A 58 5.72 -9.04 6.70
C LEU A 58 4.54 -9.30 5.77
N ALA A 59 4.57 -8.73 4.55
CA ALA A 59 3.55 -8.95 3.54
C ALA A 59 3.45 -10.43 3.12
N GLN A 60 4.60 -11.08 2.97
CA GLN A 60 4.68 -12.51 2.60
C GLN A 60 4.55 -13.48 3.78
N GLY A 61 4.50 -12.98 5.01
CA GLY A 61 4.43 -13.82 6.22
C GLY A 61 5.72 -14.62 6.50
N THR A 62 6.86 -14.20 5.94
CA THR A 62 8.15 -14.86 6.15
C THR A 62 8.90 -14.35 7.38
N LYS A 63 8.56 -13.17 7.90
CA LYS A 63 9.07 -12.60 9.16
C LYS A 63 8.05 -12.82 10.28
N PRO A 64 8.47 -13.33 11.44
CA PRO A 64 7.59 -13.44 12.61
C PRO A 64 7.24 -12.06 13.17
N TRP A 65 6.01 -11.92 13.66
CA TRP A 65 5.50 -10.70 14.31
C TRP A 65 4.61 -11.08 15.50
N LYS A 66 4.51 -10.17 16.48
CA LYS A 66 3.73 -10.40 17.69
C LYS A 66 2.24 -10.20 17.42
N ASP A 67 1.46 -11.28 17.53
CA ASP A 67 0.00 -11.24 17.38
C ASP A 67 -0.63 -10.60 18.63
N PRO A 68 -1.35 -9.48 18.51
CA PRO A 68 -1.95 -8.79 19.65
C PRO A 68 -3.04 -9.61 20.36
N LYS A 69 -3.67 -10.57 19.68
CA LYS A 69 -4.74 -11.38 20.25
C LYS A 69 -4.20 -12.48 21.18
N THR A 70 -3.06 -13.04 20.84
CA THR A 70 -2.46 -14.17 21.56
C THR A 70 -1.20 -13.80 22.34
N GLY A 71 -0.58 -12.66 22.00
CA GLY A 71 0.74 -12.26 22.51
C GLY A 71 1.90 -13.08 21.95
N ALA A 72 1.62 -14.12 21.15
CA ALA A 72 2.62 -15.02 20.59
C ALA A 72 3.26 -14.45 19.33
N MET A 73 4.48 -14.89 19.02
CA MET A 73 5.12 -14.65 17.74
C MET A 73 4.51 -15.60 16.70
N VAL A 74 3.94 -15.03 15.64
CA VAL A 74 3.31 -15.79 14.54
C VAL A 74 4.00 -15.50 13.22
N LYS A 75 3.96 -16.46 12.30
CA LYS A 75 4.58 -16.35 10.98
C LYS A 75 3.51 -16.58 9.91
N ARG A 76 2.85 -15.47 9.53
CA ARG A 76 1.81 -15.41 8.49
C ARG A 76 1.77 -14.01 7.92
N PRO A 77 1.17 -13.78 6.73
CA PRO A 77 1.00 -12.42 6.19
C PRO A 77 0.35 -11.49 7.23
N LEU A 78 1.03 -10.35 7.47
CA LEU A 78 0.57 -9.38 8.45
C LEU A 78 -0.53 -8.49 7.89
N TYR A 79 -0.41 -8.10 6.61
CA TYR A 79 -1.25 -7.05 6.02
C TYR A 79 -2.59 -7.55 5.50
N ASP A 80 -2.93 -8.82 5.73
CA ASP A 80 -4.22 -9.37 5.32
C ASP A 80 -5.35 -8.94 6.26
N ASN A 81 -6.44 -8.46 5.66
CA ASN A 81 -7.66 -8.06 6.36
C ASN A 81 -7.45 -6.98 7.44
N LEU A 82 -6.54 -6.05 7.20
CA LEU A 82 -6.37 -4.85 8.03
C LEU A 82 -7.32 -3.73 7.58
N THR A 83 -7.21 -2.58 8.27
CA THR A 83 -7.88 -1.34 7.88
C THR A 83 -6.87 -0.19 7.80
N PHE A 84 -7.20 0.82 7.02
CA PHE A 84 -6.56 2.12 7.16
C PHE A 84 -7.13 2.77 8.42
N HIS A 85 -6.43 2.58 9.53
CA HIS A 85 -6.90 2.98 10.86
C HIS A 85 -6.75 4.47 11.13
N ARG A 86 -5.95 5.16 10.30
CA ARG A 86 -5.72 6.60 10.36
C ARG A 86 -5.68 7.19 8.97
N VAL A 87 -6.46 8.23 8.73
CA VAL A 87 -6.41 9.01 7.49
C VAL A 87 -6.41 10.51 7.82
N LEU A 88 -5.66 11.26 7.03
CA LEU A 88 -5.67 12.73 7.06
C LEU A 88 -6.13 13.21 5.69
N PRO A 89 -7.30 13.87 5.58
CA PRO A 89 -7.88 14.26 4.31
C PRO A 89 -6.94 15.08 3.43
N GLY A 90 -6.64 14.57 2.22
CA GLY A 90 -5.72 15.20 1.29
C GLY A 90 -4.26 15.20 1.73
N VAL A 91 -3.87 14.40 2.72
CA VAL A 91 -2.50 14.34 3.25
C VAL A 91 -1.93 12.93 3.20
N MET A 92 -2.60 11.95 3.83
CA MET A 92 -2.10 10.56 3.87
C MET A 92 -3.13 9.55 4.33
N ILE A 93 -2.84 8.28 4.06
CA ILE A 93 -3.51 7.11 4.62
C ILE A 93 -2.49 6.21 5.32
N GLN A 94 -2.83 5.66 6.50
CA GLN A 94 -1.92 4.83 7.31
C GLN A 94 -2.56 3.50 7.70
N ALA A 95 -1.78 2.42 7.57
CA ALA A 95 -2.18 1.06 7.91
C ALA A 95 -1.01 0.27 8.52
N GLY A 96 -1.18 -1.05 8.73
CA GLY A 96 -0.13 -1.95 9.20
C GLY A 96 -0.20 -2.29 10.69
N ASP A 97 -1.17 -1.74 11.43
CA ASP A 97 -1.45 -2.13 12.81
C ASP A 97 -2.63 -3.12 12.85
N PRO A 98 -2.41 -4.39 13.25
CA PRO A 98 -3.47 -5.38 13.35
C PRO A 98 -4.51 -5.10 14.45
N THR A 99 -4.23 -4.15 15.36
CA THR A 99 -5.19 -3.70 16.36
C THR A 99 -6.04 -2.51 15.88
N ALA A 100 -5.65 -1.90 14.77
CA ALA A 100 -6.25 -0.68 14.23
C ALA A 100 -6.28 0.49 15.26
N THR A 101 -5.38 0.51 16.22
CA THR A 101 -5.28 1.59 17.24
C THR A 101 -4.23 2.63 16.90
N GLY A 102 -3.28 2.30 16.02
CA GLY A 102 -2.10 3.08 15.69
C GLY A 102 -0.92 2.91 16.67
N SER A 103 -1.11 2.17 17.76
CA SER A 103 -0.11 2.03 18.84
C SER A 103 0.66 0.70 18.84
N HIS A 104 0.25 -0.28 18.02
CA HIS A 104 0.90 -1.58 17.99
C HIS A 104 2.01 -1.64 16.93
N ASN A 105 3.23 -1.96 17.36
CA ASN A 105 4.41 -2.05 16.48
C ASN A 105 4.75 -3.49 16.04
N CYS A 106 3.86 -4.44 16.30
CA CYS A 106 4.03 -5.87 15.97
C CYS A 106 5.25 -6.53 16.65
N GLY A 107 5.83 -5.93 17.69
CA GLY A 107 7.08 -6.38 18.33
C GLY A 107 8.31 -6.20 17.43
N ILE A 108 8.26 -5.21 16.52
CA ILE A 108 9.30 -4.97 15.53
C ILE A 108 9.74 -3.51 15.59
N THR A 109 11.06 -3.31 15.56
CA THR A 109 11.68 -2.01 15.28
C THR A 109 12.74 -2.21 14.18
N ILE A 110 12.92 -1.20 13.35
CA ILE A 110 13.93 -1.16 12.29
C ILE A 110 14.67 0.17 12.31
N PRO A 111 15.96 0.18 11.93
CA PRO A 111 16.73 1.41 11.75
C PRO A 111 16.09 2.35 10.73
N ASP A 112 16.23 3.64 10.97
CA ASP A 112 15.83 4.68 10.03
C ASP A 112 16.79 4.71 8.83
N GLU A 113 16.24 4.86 7.62
CA GLU A 113 17.00 5.01 6.38
C GLU A 113 16.65 6.35 5.72
N PHE A 114 17.07 7.46 6.35
CA PHE A 114 16.81 8.81 5.83
C PHE A 114 17.84 9.19 4.76
N LEU A 115 17.40 9.24 3.50
CA LEU A 115 18.25 9.61 2.38
C LEU A 115 17.91 11.02 1.87
N PRO A 116 18.91 11.92 1.70
CA PRO A 116 18.66 13.29 1.24
C PRO A 116 17.94 13.38 -0.12
N GLY A 117 18.12 12.38 -0.99
CA GLY A 117 17.46 12.29 -2.30
C GLY A 117 16.02 11.79 -2.25
N LEU A 118 15.57 11.20 -1.14
CA LEU A 118 14.19 10.74 -0.96
C LEU A 118 13.39 11.77 -0.16
N ARG A 119 12.56 12.53 -0.86
CA ARG A 119 11.79 13.64 -0.29
C ARG A 119 10.30 13.40 -0.48
N PHE A 120 9.50 13.97 0.40
CA PHE A 120 8.04 14.04 0.25
C PHE A 120 7.66 15.23 -0.66
N ASP A 121 8.17 15.22 -1.88
CA ASP A 121 8.04 16.25 -2.91
C ASP A 121 6.85 16.04 -3.87
N ARG A 122 6.11 14.96 -3.70
CA ARG A 122 4.93 14.60 -4.47
C ARG A 122 4.02 13.68 -3.68
N ALA A 123 2.76 13.57 -4.10
CA ALA A 123 1.85 12.53 -3.65
C ALA A 123 2.37 11.12 -4.00
N GLY A 124 1.90 10.10 -3.28
CA GLY A 124 2.23 8.70 -3.53
C GLY A 124 3.54 8.23 -2.87
N ARG A 125 4.17 9.00 -1.98
CA ARG A 125 5.31 8.50 -1.22
C ARG A 125 4.85 7.45 -0.22
N LEU A 126 5.45 6.26 -0.29
CA LEU A 126 5.23 5.15 0.64
C LEU A 126 6.34 5.15 1.68
N ALA A 127 6.00 5.29 2.96
CA ALA A 127 6.95 5.47 4.03
C ALA A 127 6.61 4.66 5.29
N VAL A 128 7.63 4.37 6.09
CA VAL A 128 7.50 3.71 7.40
C VAL A 128 6.94 4.73 8.40
N ALA A 129 5.87 4.37 9.10
CA ALA A 129 5.39 5.15 10.23
C ALA A 129 6.27 4.89 11.46
N ASN A 130 6.57 5.96 12.20
CA ASN A 130 7.37 5.93 13.43
C ASN A 130 6.74 6.79 14.53
N THR A 131 7.27 6.72 15.74
CA THR A 131 6.79 7.50 16.91
C THR A 131 7.46 8.86 17.05
N GLY A 132 8.38 9.21 16.13
CA GLY A 132 9.27 10.36 16.23
C GLY A 132 10.57 10.08 16.99
N ALA A 133 10.68 8.97 17.72
CA ALA A 133 11.95 8.50 18.26
C ALA A 133 12.80 7.86 17.15
N PRO A 134 14.14 7.93 17.22
CA PRO A 134 15.01 7.23 16.29
C PRO A 134 14.73 5.72 16.28
N ASP A 135 14.82 5.11 15.09
CA ASP A 135 14.70 3.66 14.88
C ASP A 135 13.40 3.04 15.45
N SER A 136 12.33 3.84 15.52
CA SER A 136 11.04 3.39 16.07
C SER A 136 10.05 2.90 15.03
N GLY A 137 10.43 2.89 13.76
CA GLY A 137 9.64 2.31 12.67
C GLY A 137 9.47 0.80 12.85
N GLY A 138 8.34 0.25 12.41
CA GLY A 138 8.03 -1.17 12.61
C GLY A 138 7.20 -1.77 11.48
N CYS A 139 5.98 -2.17 11.80
CA CYS A 139 5.08 -2.79 10.84
C CYS A 139 4.13 -1.79 10.17
N GLN A 140 3.96 -0.59 10.70
CA GLN A 140 3.05 0.38 10.15
C GLN A 140 3.69 1.18 9.01
N PHE A 141 2.89 1.52 8.02
CA PHE A 141 3.27 2.35 6.88
C PHE A 141 2.20 3.38 6.55
N PHE A 142 2.58 4.41 5.82
CA PHE A 142 1.64 5.38 5.27
C PHE A 142 1.95 5.70 3.80
N ILE A 143 0.93 6.14 3.08
CA ILE A 143 1.02 6.64 1.71
C ILE A 143 0.55 8.10 1.72
N THR A 144 1.40 9.02 1.22
CA THR A 144 1.00 10.43 1.11
C THR A 144 0.09 10.63 -0.10
N THR A 145 -0.86 11.56 0.03
CA THR A 145 -1.76 11.97 -1.07
C THR A 145 -1.51 13.39 -1.52
N ASP A 146 -0.53 14.06 -0.89
CA ASP A 146 -0.07 15.40 -1.24
C ASP A 146 1.44 15.55 -1.00
N VAL A 147 1.98 16.72 -1.31
CA VAL A 147 3.36 17.14 -1.07
C VAL A 147 3.55 17.50 0.40
N MET A 148 4.49 16.85 1.08
CA MET A 148 4.72 16.99 2.52
C MET A 148 6.22 17.26 2.83
N PRO A 149 6.82 18.36 2.34
CA PRO A 149 8.27 18.57 2.39
C PRO A 149 8.82 18.61 3.83
N GLN A 150 8.01 19.01 4.81
CA GLN A 150 8.36 19.05 6.24
C GLN A 150 8.54 17.64 6.87
N TRP A 151 8.15 16.57 6.18
CA TRP A 151 8.34 15.18 6.61
C TRP A 151 9.65 14.57 6.07
N SER A 152 10.30 15.23 5.11
CA SER A 152 11.58 14.79 4.56
C SER A 152 12.64 14.74 5.65
N GLY A 153 13.39 13.61 5.72
CA GLY A 153 14.38 13.36 6.77
C GLY A 153 13.80 12.98 8.15
N LYS A 154 12.48 12.75 8.25
CA LYS A 154 11.80 12.32 9.49
C LYS A 154 11.16 10.93 9.38
N TYR A 155 10.92 10.48 8.17
CA TYR A 155 10.34 9.17 7.88
C TYR A 155 11.12 8.49 6.76
N THR A 156 11.35 7.19 6.89
CA THR A 156 11.98 6.36 5.87
C THR A 156 11.02 6.16 4.70
N ILE A 157 11.31 6.79 3.55
CA ILE A 157 10.59 6.55 2.30
C ILE A 157 11.15 5.27 1.69
N PHE A 158 10.32 4.24 1.51
CA PHE A 158 10.76 2.96 0.96
C PHE A 158 10.07 2.58 -0.37
N GLY A 159 9.27 3.49 -0.93
CA GLY A 159 8.62 3.29 -2.22
C GLY A 159 7.84 4.50 -2.70
N GLU A 160 7.26 4.35 -3.89
CA GLU A 160 6.35 5.33 -4.47
C GLU A 160 5.20 4.63 -5.19
N VAL A 161 4.00 5.19 -5.10
CA VAL A 161 2.83 4.74 -5.85
C VAL A 161 3.00 5.09 -7.31
N VAL A 162 2.85 4.08 -8.18
CA VAL A 162 2.93 4.21 -9.65
C VAL A 162 1.56 4.09 -10.31
N SER A 163 0.55 3.58 -9.56
CA SER A 163 -0.85 3.50 -10.00
C SER A 163 -1.76 3.50 -8.77
N GLY A 164 -2.91 4.19 -8.85
CA GLY A 164 -3.89 4.24 -7.76
C GLY A 164 -3.63 5.33 -6.71
N VAL A 165 -2.92 6.41 -7.06
CA VAL A 165 -2.80 7.61 -6.19
C VAL A 165 -4.17 8.22 -5.94
N ASP A 166 -5.05 8.22 -6.92
CA ASP A 166 -6.44 8.64 -6.83
C ASP A 166 -7.26 7.78 -5.86
N VAL A 167 -7.00 6.47 -5.83
CA VAL A 167 -7.59 5.55 -4.83
C VAL A 167 -7.11 5.93 -3.44
N ALA A 168 -5.80 6.19 -3.25
CA ALA A 168 -5.27 6.63 -1.97
C ALA A 168 -5.86 7.97 -1.53
N ASP A 169 -6.01 8.94 -2.45
CA ASP A 169 -6.64 10.24 -2.16
C ASP A 169 -8.11 10.06 -1.77
N LYS A 170 -8.87 9.24 -2.50
CA LYS A 170 -10.25 8.91 -2.14
C LYS A 170 -10.35 8.34 -0.72
N ILE A 171 -9.48 7.39 -0.36
CA ILE A 171 -9.44 6.80 0.98
C ILE A 171 -9.10 7.87 2.03
N SER A 172 -8.16 8.78 1.74
CA SER A 172 -7.76 9.85 2.66
C SER A 172 -8.92 10.79 3.03
N ARG A 173 -9.90 10.93 2.12
CA ARG A 173 -11.07 11.80 2.28
C ARG A 173 -12.29 11.08 2.89
N ALA A 174 -12.12 9.86 3.39
CA ALA A 174 -13.16 9.17 4.13
C ALA A 174 -13.63 10.01 5.32
N ARG A 175 -14.91 9.93 5.64
CA ARG A 175 -15.46 10.62 6.83
C ARG A 175 -14.77 10.11 8.09
N VAL A 176 -14.25 11.01 8.91
CA VAL A 176 -13.47 10.68 10.12
C VAL A 176 -14.13 11.20 11.40
N GLN A 177 -13.79 10.53 12.50
CA GLN A 177 -13.92 11.05 13.86
C GLN A 177 -12.49 11.20 14.41
N GLY A 178 -12.03 12.43 14.56
CA GLY A 178 -10.60 12.72 14.69
C GLY A 178 -9.86 12.41 13.39
N ASP A 179 -8.94 11.47 13.41
CA ASP A 179 -8.22 10.96 12.23
C ASP A 179 -8.56 9.49 11.87
N ARG A 180 -9.56 8.91 12.57
CA ARG A 180 -10.03 7.54 12.34
C ARG A 180 -11.23 7.55 11.40
N PRO A 181 -11.24 6.76 10.31
CA PRO A 181 -12.41 6.59 9.46
C PRO A 181 -13.61 6.06 10.25
N VAL A 182 -14.78 6.70 10.08
CA VAL A 182 -16.05 6.24 10.66
C VAL A 182 -16.47 4.91 10.03
N ASP A 183 -16.30 4.83 8.69
CA ASP A 183 -16.49 3.61 7.92
C ASP A 183 -15.10 3.12 7.45
N PRO A 184 -14.51 2.12 8.11
CA PRO A 184 -13.14 1.73 7.85
C PRO A 184 -12.95 1.16 6.45
N VAL A 185 -12.06 1.77 5.66
CA VAL A 185 -11.61 1.20 4.38
C VAL A 185 -10.69 0.03 4.67
N LYS A 186 -10.96 -1.11 4.04
CA LYS A 186 -10.20 -2.33 4.25
C LYS A 186 -8.94 -2.37 3.37
N LEU A 187 -7.83 -2.77 3.97
CA LEU A 187 -6.68 -3.35 3.28
C LEU A 187 -6.89 -4.86 3.25
N ILE A 188 -7.31 -5.39 2.10
CA ILE A 188 -7.66 -6.81 1.93
C ILE A 188 -6.39 -7.66 2.00
N GLY A 189 -5.30 -7.18 1.38
CA GLY A 189 -4.00 -7.83 1.41
C GLY A 189 -2.96 -7.06 0.61
N VAL A 190 -1.70 -7.51 0.70
CA VAL A 190 -0.58 -6.96 -0.04
C VAL A 190 0.14 -8.08 -0.77
N THR A 191 0.23 -7.98 -2.10
CA THR A 191 1.01 -8.90 -2.93
C THR A 191 2.31 -8.25 -3.37
N ILE A 192 3.40 -9.06 -3.40
CA ILE A 192 4.72 -8.60 -3.81
C ILE A 192 5.08 -9.28 -5.12
N GLU A 193 5.47 -8.49 -6.11
CA GLU A 193 5.83 -8.98 -7.45
C GLU A 193 7.14 -8.36 -7.93
N ARG A 194 7.98 -9.17 -8.60
CA ARG A 194 9.18 -8.72 -9.29
C ARG A 194 8.94 -8.69 -10.79
N ILE A 195 9.04 -7.51 -11.38
CA ILE A 195 9.03 -7.34 -12.83
C ILE A 195 10.46 -7.44 -13.33
N SER A 196 10.74 -8.47 -14.12
CA SER A 196 12.05 -8.68 -14.75
C SER A 196 12.24 -7.80 -15.98
N PRO A 197 13.49 -7.44 -16.35
CA PRO A 197 13.77 -6.86 -17.66
C PRO A 197 13.30 -7.78 -18.78
N ALA A 198 12.84 -7.20 -19.89
CA ALA A 198 12.58 -7.99 -21.10
C ALA A 198 13.86 -8.73 -21.53
N PRO A 199 13.77 -9.97 -22.03
CA PRO A 199 14.93 -10.69 -22.54
C PRO A 199 15.60 -9.84 -23.61
N LYS A 200 16.93 -9.66 -23.49
CA LYS A 200 17.73 -9.02 -24.55
C LYS A 200 17.61 -9.88 -25.80
N LYS A 201 17.12 -9.29 -26.87
CA LYS A 201 17.17 -9.92 -28.20
C LYS A 201 18.60 -10.00 -28.70
#